data_00bb4a31c5f44a09ff07a54e2293c863
#
_entry.id   00bb4a31c5f44a09ff07a54e2293c863
#
_cell.length_a   1.000
_cell.length_b   1.000
_cell.length_c   1.000
_cell.angle_alpha   90.00
_cell.angle_beta   90.00
_cell.angle_gamma   90.00
#
_symmetry.space_group_name_H-M   'P 1'
#
loop_
_entity.id
_entity.type
_entity.pdbx_description
1 polymer ?
#
loop_
_entity_poly.entity_id
_entity_poly.type
_entity_poly.pdbx_seq_one_letter_code
_entity_poly.pdbx_strand_id
1 'polypeptide(L)'
;MPLPGRLSRRRFLSGLSVLAPWSSHVPVRAITKGPKFHWFGYYDKRQFDPTGRYVLGMEVDFEHRSPRPEDRIRLGMIDLQDSDRWIPLAETSAWNWQQGCMLQWLPGSDREVIYNDRQGDRYVSVILDVRSGRKRTLPAPIYALSPDGRWAVTTDFRRLAHTRPGYGYNGIPDPNRDAPAPEDAGIWHVDLRTGQTRLIISIAQIARTPSPPPHPQLDWTGATHWFNHLLVSPDGRRFIFLHRWKGGAAGNRFFTRMFTADPDGKNLHLVDGFGGVSHFIWRDARHILSWANRPPLGGKFYLFEDQSDRVEPVGPDVMTRDGHCSYLPGNRWILNDTYPDKERQQHLYLYDTATGRRVPLATFYSPPEYAGEWRCDLHPRFSPDGRFVTVDSAHEGGRQIYLVDLRPVIG
;
A
#
# COMPACT_ATOMS: atom_id res chain seq x y z
N MET A 1 61.00 38.04 38.49
CA MET A 1 60.46 37.68 37.19
C MET A 1 59.97 36.22 37.26
N PRO A 2 58.68 35.96 37.28
CA PRO A 2 58.20 34.59 37.09
C PRO A 2 57.63 34.46 35.68
N LEU A 3 57.83 33.26 35.07
CA LEU A 3 57.39 32.82 33.76
C LEU A 3 55.91 32.49 33.75
N PRO A 4 55.18 32.67 32.63
CA PRO A 4 53.74 32.43 32.56
C PRO A 4 53.39 30.96 32.36
N GLY A 5 52.32 30.53 33.08
CA GLY A 5 51.80 29.20 33.05
C GLY A 5 51.09 28.83 31.71
N ARG A 6 51.28 27.60 31.26
CA ARG A 6 50.61 26.98 30.11
C ARG A 6 49.14 26.71 30.42
N LEU A 7 48.23 27.34 29.70
CA LEU A 7 46.79 26.99 29.66
C LEU A 7 46.59 25.71 28.85
N SER A 8 46.16 24.66 29.54
CA SER A 8 45.71 23.41 28.94
C SER A 8 44.39 23.63 28.21
N ARG A 9 44.39 23.53 26.89
CA ARG A 9 43.17 23.45 26.09
C ARG A 9 42.53 22.07 26.26
N ARG A 10 41.56 21.97 27.14
CA ARG A 10 40.62 20.83 27.13
C ARG A 10 39.82 20.88 25.84
N ARG A 11 40.06 19.94 24.92
CA ARG A 11 39.16 19.64 23.79
C ARG A 11 37.88 19.07 24.34
N PHE A 12 36.78 19.81 24.25
CA PHE A 12 35.44 19.26 24.33
C PHE A 12 35.24 18.44 23.05
N LEU A 13 35.31 17.13 23.16
CA LEU A 13 34.75 16.20 22.21
C LEU A 13 33.22 16.20 22.45
N SER A 14 32.51 17.04 21.69
CA SER A 14 31.07 16.88 21.52
C SER A 14 30.84 15.59 20.77
N GLY A 15 30.51 14.52 21.51
CA GLY A 15 30.05 13.27 20.91
C GLY A 15 28.72 13.55 20.19
N LEU A 16 28.76 13.68 18.88
CA LEU A 16 27.59 13.47 18.05
C LEU A 16 27.19 12.01 18.24
N SER A 17 26.15 11.76 19.05
CA SER A 17 25.46 10.47 19.05
C SER A 17 24.88 10.31 17.66
N VAL A 18 25.54 9.56 16.80
CA VAL A 18 24.95 9.05 15.57
C VAL A 18 23.85 8.10 16.05
N LEU A 19 22.59 8.55 15.93
CA LEU A 19 21.45 7.68 16.19
C LEU A 19 21.61 6.45 15.30
N ALA A 20 21.48 5.26 15.89
CA ALA A 20 21.51 4.02 15.13
C ALA A 20 20.43 4.09 14.03
N PRO A 21 20.72 3.68 12.79
CA PRO A 21 19.79 3.79 11.67
C PRO A 21 18.51 2.96 11.88
N TRP A 22 18.50 2.05 12.84
CA TRP A 22 17.32 1.25 13.20
C TRP A 22 17.50 0.58 14.57
N SER A 23 16.38 0.10 15.13
CA SER A 23 16.36 -0.74 16.33
C SER A 23 15.25 -1.79 16.21
N SER A 24 15.41 -2.93 16.85
CA SER A 24 14.41 -3.99 16.87
C SER A 24 14.26 -4.65 18.23
N HIS A 25 13.04 -5.09 18.52
CA HIS A 25 12.69 -5.90 19.70
C HIS A 25 12.51 -7.38 19.33
N VAL A 26 12.57 -7.70 18.04
CA VAL A 26 12.42 -9.03 17.45
C VAL A 26 13.50 -9.21 16.38
N PRO A 27 13.84 -10.46 15.97
CA PRO A 27 14.80 -10.67 14.89
C PRO A 27 14.37 -10.02 13.58
N VAL A 28 15.27 -9.24 12.98
CA VAL A 28 15.09 -8.57 11.67
C VAL A 28 16.32 -8.86 10.82
N ARG A 29 16.12 -9.20 9.55
CA ARG A 29 17.20 -9.37 8.57
C ARG A 29 16.81 -8.93 7.19
N ALA A 30 17.76 -8.42 6.41
CA ALA A 30 17.56 -8.17 4.99
C ALA A 30 17.46 -9.51 4.24
N ILE A 31 16.45 -9.64 3.37
CA ILE A 31 16.30 -10.79 2.47
C ILE A 31 16.60 -10.44 1.00
N THR A 32 16.94 -9.19 0.73
CA THR A 32 17.51 -8.72 -0.54
C THR A 32 18.74 -7.85 -0.25
N LYS A 33 19.63 -7.71 -1.25
CA LYS A 33 20.89 -6.97 -1.07
C LYS A 33 21.25 -6.20 -2.34
N GLY A 34 21.97 -5.10 -2.15
CA GLY A 34 22.57 -4.35 -3.25
C GLY A 34 23.49 -5.20 -4.18
N PRO A 35 23.91 -4.65 -5.32
CA PRO A 35 23.84 -3.22 -5.68
C PRO A 35 22.48 -2.76 -6.25
N LYS A 36 21.53 -3.67 -6.49
CA LYS A 36 20.19 -3.36 -6.96
C LYS A 36 19.29 -2.94 -5.80
N PHE A 37 18.21 -2.23 -6.13
CA PHE A 37 17.19 -1.81 -5.17
C PHE A 37 15.98 -2.73 -5.26
N HIS A 38 15.43 -3.14 -4.11
CA HIS A 38 14.35 -4.10 -4.06
C HIS A 38 13.20 -3.59 -3.19
N TRP A 39 11.96 -3.85 -3.60
CA TRP A 39 10.76 -3.59 -2.81
C TRP A 39 9.62 -4.49 -3.28
N PHE A 40 8.52 -4.45 -2.58
CA PHE A 40 7.31 -5.14 -3.02
C PHE A 40 6.17 -4.16 -3.29
N GLY A 41 6.08 -3.10 -2.52
CA GLY A 41 5.01 -2.12 -2.64
C GLY A 41 3.92 -2.36 -1.61
N TYR A 42 2.64 -2.47 -2.03
CA TYR A 42 1.54 -2.23 -1.12
C TYR A 42 1.26 -3.36 -0.12
N TYR A 43 0.79 -2.97 1.08
CA TYR A 43 0.64 -3.83 2.27
C TYR A 43 -0.51 -4.86 2.19
N ASP A 44 -1.48 -4.67 1.29
CA ASP A 44 -2.69 -5.49 1.14
C ASP A 44 -2.56 -6.57 0.05
N LYS A 45 -1.36 -6.76 -0.53
CA LYS A 45 -1.13 -7.74 -1.58
C LYS A 45 -0.50 -9.04 -1.02
N ARG A 46 -0.80 -10.17 -1.66
CA ARG A 46 -0.30 -11.50 -1.27
C ARG A 46 1.15 -11.66 -1.73
N GLN A 47 2.08 -11.26 -0.88
CA GLN A 47 3.51 -11.34 -1.16
C GLN A 47 4.08 -12.73 -0.93
N PHE A 48 3.70 -13.40 0.15
CA PHE A 48 4.14 -14.76 0.45
C PHE A 48 3.34 -15.78 -0.34
N ASP A 49 4.02 -16.86 -0.78
CA ASP A 49 3.34 -18.04 -1.28
C ASP A 49 2.54 -18.76 -0.18
N PRO A 50 1.62 -19.67 -0.51
CA PRO A 50 0.83 -20.37 0.50
C PRO A 50 1.63 -21.17 1.53
N THR A 51 2.89 -21.55 1.22
CA THR A 51 3.78 -22.29 2.14
C THR A 51 4.59 -21.37 3.06
N GLY A 52 4.64 -20.06 2.78
CA GLY A 52 5.49 -19.10 3.46
C GLY A 52 6.98 -19.20 3.11
N ARG A 53 7.34 -19.99 2.10
CA ARG A 53 8.74 -20.16 1.65
C ARG A 53 9.19 -19.08 0.68
N TYR A 54 8.34 -18.75 -0.29
CA TYR A 54 8.70 -17.79 -1.35
C TYR A 54 8.07 -16.43 -1.10
N VAL A 55 8.87 -15.39 -1.23
CA VAL A 55 8.47 -14.00 -1.06
C VAL A 55 8.65 -13.25 -2.36
N LEU A 56 7.59 -12.69 -2.92
CA LEU A 56 7.65 -11.91 -4.16
C LEU A 56 8.38 -10.59 -3.92
N GLY A 57 9.07 -10.11 -4.94
CA GLY A 57 9.75 -8.82 -4.92
C GLY A 57 9.91 -8.23 -6.31
N MET A 58 10.24 -6.94 -6.34
CA MET A 58 10.60 -6.19 -7.54
C MET A 58 12.01 -5.65 -7.38
N GLU A 59 12.72 -5.55 -8.49
CA GLU A 59 14.11 -5.09 -8.55
C GLU A 59 14.27 -3.99 -9.59
N VAL A 60 15.03 -2.94 -9.27
CA VAL A 60 15.33 -1.82 -10.18
C VAL A 60 16.78 -1.35 -10.01
N ASP A 61 17.29 -0.67 -11.05
CA ASP A 61 18.68 -0.19 -11.10
C ASP A 61 18.87 1.25 -10.63
N PHE A 62 17.80 1.96 -10.26
CA PHE A 62 17.83 3.36 -9.89
C PHE A 62 16.83 3.69 -8.77
N GLU A 63 17.02 4.84 -8.12
CA GLU A 63 16.07 5.44 -7.17
C GLU A 63 15.98 6.95 -7.41
N HIS A 64 15.21 7.65 -6.57
CA HIS A 64 15.14 9.12 -6.45
C HIS A 64 14.70 9.86 -7.72
N ARG A 65 13.90 9.21 -8.56
CA ARG A 65 13.23 9.83 -9.69
C ARG A 65 11.92 9.14 -10.05
N SER A 66 11.08 9.86 -10.76
CA SER A 66 9.86 9.29 -11.34
C SER A 66 10.18 8.25 -12.40
N PRO A 67 9.38 7.17 -12.51
CA PRO A 67 9.48 6.24 -13.62
C PRO A 67 9.24 6.93 -14.97
N ARG A 68 10.06 6.61 -15.97
CA ARG A 68 9.86 7.01 -17.36
C ARG A 68 9.06 5.94 -18.10
N PRO A 69 8.45 6.27 -19.25
CA PRO A 69 7.72 5.30 -20.06
C PRO A 69 8.52 4.07 -20.49
N GLU A 70 9.82 4.22 -20.67
CA GLU A 70 10.75 3.17 -21.08
C GLU A 70 11.32 2.34 -19.92
N ASP A 71 11.21 2.82 -18.69
CA ASP A 71 11.78 2.14 -17.53
C ASP A 71 11.08 0.80 -17.25
N ARG A 72 11.86 -0.24 -17.13
CA ARG A 72 11.41 -1.58 -16.77
C ARG A 72 11.95 -1.97 -15.40
N ILE A 73 11.17 -2.74 -14.68
CA ILE A 73 11.58 -3.40 -13.45
C ILE A 73 11.57 -4.90 -13.64
N ARG A 74 12.41 -5.60 -12.88
CA ARG A 74 12.44 -7.06 -12.81
C ARG A 74 11.56 -7.54 -11.67
N LEU A 75 10.80 -8.59 -11.94
CA LEU A 75 9.97 -9.31 -10.98
C LEU A 75 10.69 -10.59 -10.58
N GLY A 76 10.65 -10.92 -9.32
CA GLY A 76 11.26 -12.14 -8.81
C GLY A 76 10.61 -12.64 -7.54
N MET A 77 11.13 -13.76 -7.06
CA MET A 77 10.81 -14.29 -5.74
C MET A 77 12.09 -14.63 -4.98
N ILE A 78 12.03 -14.51 -3.67
CA ILE A 78 13.10 -14.83 -2.74
C ILE A 78 12.79 -16.17 -2.09
N ASP A 79 13.71 -17.14 -2.16
CA ASP A 79 13.59 -18.43 -1.49
C ASP A 79 14.19 -18.32 -0.07
N LEU A 80 13.34 -18.20 0.94
CA LEU A 80 13.73 -18.05 2.35
C LEU A 80 14.44 -19.27 2.93
N GLN A 81 14.33 -20.44 2.27
CA GLN A 81 14.95 -21.70 2.67
C GLN A 81 16.26 -22.00 1.90
N ASP A 82 16.61 -21.19 0.90
CA ASP A 82 17.83 -21.30 0.11
C ASP A 82 18.64 -20.00 0.17
N SER A 83 19.05 -19.64 1.40
CA SER A 83 19.90 -18.45 1.68
C SER A 83 19.38 -17.16 1.06
N ASP A 84 18.06 -16.97 1.04
CA ASP A 84 17.37 -15.82 0.45
C ASP A 84 17.72 -15.61 -1.04
N ARG A 85 17.90 -16.70 -1.78
CA ARG A 85 18.25 -16.64 -3.20
C ARG A 85 17.15 -15.96 -4.01
N TRP A 86 17.54 -14.93 -4.77
CA TRP A 86 16.68 -14.28 -5.74
C TRP A 86 16.46 -15.17 -6.97
N ILE A 87 15.21 -15.40 -7.34
CA ILE A 87 14.78 -16.16 -8.50
C ILE A 87 14.05 -15.21 -9.46
N PRO A 88 14.63 -14.86 -10.61
CA PRO A 88 13.99 -13.97 -11.57
C PRO A 88 12.77 -14.64 -12.22
N LEU A 89 11.69 -13.87 -12.42
CA LEU A 89 10.41 -14.35 -12.98
C LEU A 89 10.06 -13.67 -14.31
N ALA A 90 10.06 -12.33 -14.32
CA ALA A 90 9.59 -11.54 -15.47
C ALA A 90 10.11 -10.11 -15.39
N GLU A 91 9.74 -9.30 -16.38
CA GLU A 91 9.89 -7.84 -16.38
C GLU A 91 8.57 -7.18 -16.72
N THR A 92 8.42 -5.91 -16.29
CA THR A 92 7.27 -5.07 -16.65
C THR A 92 7.65 -3.61 -16.79
N SER A 93 6.91 -2.88 -17.62
CA SER A 93 6.96 -1.42 -17.72
C SER A 93 5.71 -0.72 -17.14
N ALA A 94 4.76 -1.47 -16.56
CA ALA A 94 3.59 -0.95 -15.88
C ALA A 94 3.81 -1.01 -14.36
N TRP A 95 4.43 0.02 -13.80
CA TRP A 95 4.79 0.04 -12.39
C TRP A 95 4.84 1.45 -11.81
N ASN A 96 4.82 1.53 -10.49
CA ASN A 96 5.02 2.76 -9.71
C ASN A 96 5.74 2.45 -8.39
N TRP A 97 6.21 3.49 -7.70
CA TRP A 97 7.01 3.33 -6.48
C TRP A 97 6.21 2.80 -5.28
N GLN A 98 4.92 3.15 -5.17
CA GLN A 98 4.15 2.87 -3.96
C GLN A 98 3.47 1.51 -3.98
N GLN A 99 3.04 1.06 -5.16
CA GLN A 99 2.23 -0.15 -5.30
C GLN A 99 2.82 -1.15 -6.31
N GLY A 100 3.99 -0.85 -6.86
CA GLY A 100 4.64 -1.67 -7.86
C GLY A 100 3.77 -1.86 -9.10
N CYS A 101 3.70 -3.09 -9.58
CA CYS A 101 2.89 -3.53 -10.72
C CYS A 101 1.69 -4.41 -10.30
N MET A 102 1.20 -4.27 -9.07
CA MET A 102 0.17 -5.15 -8.48
C MET A 102 0.57 -6.62 -8.42
N LEU A 103 1.86 -6.91 -8.37
CA LEU A 103 2.40 -8.27 -8.25
C LEU A 103 1.86 -8.95 -6.99
N GLN A 104 1.32 -10.16 -7.14
CA GLN A 104 0.84 -10.98 -6.02
C GLN A 104 0.63 -12.43 -6.43
N TRP A 105 0.65 -13.33 -5.46
CA TRP A 105 0.20 -14.71 -5.67
C TRP A 105 -1.28 -14.73 -6.02
N LEU A 106 -1.63 -15.52 -7.04
CA LEU A 106 -3.03 -15.70 -7.45
C LEU A 106 -3.77 -16.52 -6.38
N PRO A 107 -4.92 -16.02 -5.84
CA PRO A 107 -5.69 -16.78 -4.88
C PRO A 107 -6.08 -18.17 -5.39
N GLY A 108 -5.91 -19.17 -4.53
CA GLY A 108 -6.20 -20.57 -4.87
C GLY A 108 -5.10 -21.29 -5.65
N SER A 109 -3.97 -20.63 -5.93
CA SER A 109 -2.81 -21.24 -6.63
C SER A 109 -1.55 -21.21 -5.75
N ASP A 110 -0.77 -22.30 -5.81
CA ASP A 110 0.57 -22.41 -5.21
C ASP A 110 1.70 -22.21 -6.22
N ARG A 111 1.36 -21.85 -7.45
CA ARG A 111 2.30 -21.77 -8.58
C ARG A 111 2.08 -20.59 -9.52
N GLU A 112 0.98 -19.87 -9.40
CA GLU A 112 0.68 -18.75 -10.28
C GLU A 112 0.74 -17.42 -9.55
N VAL A 113 1.38 -16.46 -10.20
CA VAL A 113 1.38 -15.05 -9.80
C VAL A 113 0.70 -14.22 -10.86
N ILE A 114 0.16 -13.06 -10.47
CA ILE A 114 -0.42 -12.08 -11.40
C ILE A 114 0.26 -10.73 -11.19
N TYR A 115 0.48 -10.00 -12.28
CA TYR A 115 1.03 -8.65 -12.27
C TYR A 115 0.54 -7.86 -13.47
N ASN A 116 0.62 -6.54 -13.42
CA ASN A 116 0.31 -5.67 -14.54
C ASN A 116 1.54 -5.45 -15.43
N ASP A 117 1.29 -5.29 -16.73
CA ASP A 117 2.29 -4.93 -17.75
C ASP A 117 1.69 -3.98 -18.78
N ARG A 118 2.54 -3.45 -19.66
CA ARG A 118 2.15 -2.64 -20.80
C ARG A 118 2.45 -3.36 -22.10
N GLN A 119 1.44 -3.48 -22.95
CA GLN A 119 1.57 -4.01 -24.31
C GLN A 119 1.04 -2.97 -25.31
N GLY A 120 1.97 -2.34 -26.03
CA GLY A 120 1.65 -1.27 -26.96
C GLY A 120 1.00 -0.07 -26.24
N ASP A 121 -0.24 0.24 -26.60
CA ASP A 121 -1.04 1.35 -26.13
C ASP A 121 -2.00 1.04 -24.97
N ARG A 122 -1.86 -0.13 -24.33
CA ARG A 122 -2.74 -0.54 -23.26
C ARG A 122 -1.99 -1.18 -22.09
N TYR A 123 -2.53 -1.03 -20.89
CA TYR A 123 -2.14 -1.81 -19.72
C TYR A 123 -2.93 -3.10 -19.70
N VAL A 124 -2.22 -4.17 -19.37
CA VAL A 124 -2.71 -5.55 -19.34
C VAL A 124 -2.37 -6.18 -17.99
N SER A 125 -2.92 -7.34 -17.69
CA SER A 125 -2.38 -8.19 -16.61
C SER A 125 -1.88 -9.52 -17.18
N VAL A 126 -0.85 -10.06 -16.52
CA VAL A 126 -0.21 -11.31 -16.90
C VAL A 126 -0.29 -12.28 -15.73
N ILE A 127 -0.85 -13.47 -15.97
CA ILE A 127 -0.78 -14.60 -15.04
C ILE A 127 0.41 -15.45 -15.49
N LEU A 128 1.35 -15.65 -14.57
CA LEU A 128 2.59 -16.40 -14.80
C LEU A 128 2.66 -17.61 -13.88
N ASP A 129 2.82 -18.79 -14.44
CA ASP A 129 3.19 -20.00 -13.72
C ASP A 129 4.70 -19.97 -13.42
N VAL A 130 5.07 -19.81 -12.14
CA VAL A 130 6.47 -19.62 -11.71
C VAL A 130 7.33 -20.87 -11.88
N ARG A 131 6.72 -22.06 -12.06
CA ARG A 131 7.45 -23.31 -12.25
C ARG A 131 7.75 -23.58 -13.71
N SER A 132 6.77 -23.37 -14.61
CA SER A 132 6.91 -23.65 -16.04
C SER A 132 7.30 -22.43 -16.88
N GLY A 133 7.18 -21.21 -16.34
CA GLY A 133 7.37 -19.97 -17.09
C GLY A 133 6.23 -19.63 -18.05
N ARG A 134 5.15 -20.43 -18.08
CA ARG A 134 4.00 -20.21 -18.98
C ARG A 134 3.24 -18.96 -18.56
N LYS A 135 2.91 -18.12 -19.54
CA LYS A 135 2.19 -16.87 -19.34
C LYS A 135 0.83 -16.89 -20.03
N ARG A 136 -0.15 -16.22 -19.41
CA ARG A 136 -1.44 -15.88 -19.99
C ARG A 136 -1.72 -14.39 -19.76
N THR A 137 -1.95 -13.66 -20.84
CA THR A 137 -2.23 -12.22 -20.78
C THR A 137 -3.74 -11.99 -20.83
N LEU A 138 -4.22 -11.09 -19.97
CA LEU A 138 -5.59 -10.56 -19.96
C LEU A 138 -5.58 -9.12 -20.47
N PRO A 139 -6.62 -8.67 -21.20
CA PRO A 139 -6.61 -7.38 -21.92
C PRO A 139 -6.79 -6.15 -21.03
N ALA A 140 -6.84 -6.31 -19.70
CA ALA A 140 -6.98 -5.23 -18.73
C ALA A 140 -6.00 -5.39 -17.55
N PRO A 141 -5.55 -4.30 -16.93
CA PRO A 141 -4.81 -4.36 -15.68
C PRO A 141 -5.72 -4.80 -14.53
N ILE A 142 -5.14 -5.28 -13.43
CA ILE A 142 -5.88 -5.58 -12.19
C ILE A 142 -5.45 -4.65 -11.07
N TYR A 143 -6.32 -4.48 -10.07
CA TYR A 143 -5.97 -3.78 -8.83
C TYR A 143 -6.18 -4.69 -7.60
N ALA A 144 -7.38 -5.22 -7.39
CA ALA A 144 -7.70 -6.12 -6.29
C ALA A 144 -8.38 -7.39 -6.81
N LEU A 145 -7.94 -8.54 -6.29
CA LEU A 145 -8.42 -9.86 -6.68
C LEU A 145 -9.52 -10.33 -5.74
N SER A 146 -10.47 -11.08 -6.28
CA SER A 146 -11.41 -11.86 -5.47
C SER A 146 -10.69 -12.99 -4.73
N PRO A 147 -11.16 -13.39 -3.53
CA PRO A 147 -10.52 -14.46 -2.74
C PRO A 147 -10.49 -15.82 -3.43
N ASP A 148 -11.39 -16.05 -4.38
CA ASP A 148 -11.46 -17.29 -5.18
C ASP A 148 -10.63 -17.24 -6.47
N GLY A 149 -9.94 -16.10 -6.75
CA GLY A 149 -9.11 -15.92 -7.94
C GLY A 149 -9.85 -15.88 -9.28
N ARG A 150 -11.18 -15.67 -9.28
CA ARG A 150 -11.98 -15.72 -10.51
C ARG A 150 -12.19 -14.37 -11.17
N TRP A 151 -12.15 -13.29 -10.40
CA TRP A 151 -12.36 -11.95 -10.89
C TRP A 151 -11.50 -10.93 -10.14
N ALA A 152 -11.41 -9.74 -10.69
CA ALA A 152 -10.75 -8.61 -10.09
C ALA A 152 -11.57 -7.33 -10.30
N VAL A 153 -11.32 -6.32 -9.49
CA VAL A 153 -11.65 -4.93 -9.79
C VAL A 153 -10.39 -4.17 -10.15
N THR A 154 -10.56 -3.17 -11.02
CA THR A 154 -9.46 -2.28 -11.44
C THR A 154 -9.93 -0.85 -11.61
N THR A 155 -8.99 0.07 -11.67
CA THR A 155 -9.23 1.50 -11.97
C THR A 155 -8.28 1.96 -13.07
N ASP A 156 -8.42 3.22 -13.52
CA ASP A 156 -7.58 3.77 -14.58
C ASP A 156 -6.21 4.22 -14.05
N PHE A 157 -5.18 3.42 -14.28
CA PHE A 157 -3.81 3.75 -13.90
C PHE A 157 -3.21 4.93 -14.68
N ARG A 158 -3.77 5.26 -15.88
CA ARG A 158 -3.39 6.45 -16.65
C ARG A 158 -3.84 7.71 -15.91
N ARG A 159 -5.07 7.70 -15.38
CA ARG A 159 -5.60 8.79 -14.57
C ARG A 159 -4.85 8.95 -13.27
N LEU A 160 -4.53 7.85 -12.59
CA LEU A 160 -3.71 7.85 -11.38
C LEU A 160 -2.32 8.44 -11.63
N ALA A 161 -1.71 8.24 -12.78
CA ALA A 161 -0.38 8.75 -13.10
C ALA A 161 -0.26 10.27 -12.94
N HIS A 162 -1.30 11.03 -13.32
CA HIS A 162 -1.28 12.48 -13.20
C HIS A 162 -2.05 13.04 -11.99
N THR A 163 -3.07 12.33 -11.48
CA THR A 163 -3.82 12.80 -10.30
C THR A 163 -3.13 12.45 -8.99
N ARG A 164 -2.41 11.32 -8.95
CA ARG A 164 -1.69 10.81 -7.78
C ARG A 164 -0.35 10.18 -8.21
N PRO A 165 0.66 10.96 -8.58
CA PRO A 165 2.00 10.44 -8.93
C PRO A 165 2.50 9.46 -7.88
N GLY A 166 3.15 8.36 -8.32
CA GLY A 166 3.57 7.24 -7.47
C GLY A 166 2.56 6.11 -7.34
N TYR A 167 1.33 6.25 -7.87
CA TYR A 167 0.26 5.25 -7.80
C TYR A 167 -0.29 4.83 -9.18
N GLY A 168 0.00 5.57 -10.22
CA GLY A 168 -0.37 5.26 -11.60
C GLY A 168 0.81 4.73 -12.41
N TYR A 169 0.58 4.45 -13.68
CA TYR A 169 1.60 3.97 -14.62
C TYR A 169 1.85 5.01 -15.70
N ASN A 170 3.13 5.25 -16.00
CA ASN A 170 3.57 6.18 -17.03
C ASN A 170 3.68 5.50 -18.40
N GLY A 171 3.48 6.28 -19.48
CA GLY A 171 3.70 5.83 -20.85
C GLY A 171 2.45 5.73 -21.71
N ILE A 172 1.25 5.78 -21.12
CA ILE A 172 -0.02 5.89 -21.85
C ILE A 172 -0.79 7.08 -21.29
N PRO A 173 -1.13 8.09 -22.11
CA PRO A 173 -1.85 9.26 -21.63
C PRO A 173 -3.29 8.90 -21.22
N ASP A 174 -3.84 9.62 -20.24
CA ASP A 174 -5.25 9.55 -19.86
C ASP A 174 -6.10 10.23 -20.95
N PRO A 175 -6.98 9.51 -21.65
CA PRO A 175 -7.86 10.10 -22.66
C PRO A 175 -8.87 11.10 -22.06
N ASN A 176 -9.14 10.98 -20.77
CA ASN A 176 -10.06 11.82 -20.00
C ASN A 176 -9.33 12.87 -19.14
N ARG A 177 -8.08 13.23 -19.51
CA ARG A 177 -7.24 14.11 -18.69
C ARG A 177 -7.94 15.43 -18.32
N ASP A 178 -8.65 16.03 -19.27
CA ASP A 178 -9.32 17.32 -19.12
C ASP A 178 -10.77 17.21 -18.61
N ALA A 179 -11.29 15.98 -18.48
CA ALA A 179 -12.61 15.73 -17.90
C ALA A 179 -12.51 15.60 -16.38
N PRO A 180 -13.09 16.53 -15.59
CA PRO A 180 -13.03 16.48 -14.13
C PRO A 180 -13.60 15.18 -13.55
N ALA A 181 -14.73 14.73 -14.07
CA ALA A 181 -15.44 13.52 -13.65
C ALA A 181 -16.01 12.76 -14.86
N PRO A 182 -15.21 11.95 -15.57
CA PRO A 182 -15.65 11.24 -16.78
C PRO A 182 -16.69 10.16 -16.48
N GLU A 183 -17.60 9.95 -17.46
CA GLU A 183 -18.65 8.92 -17.42
C GLU A 183 -18.14 7.53 -17.84
N ASP A 184 -17.11 7.48 -18.67
CA ASP A 184 -16.54 6.26 -19.28
C ASP A 184 -15.27 5.77 -18.59
N ALA A 185 -14.87 6.39 -17.49
CA ALA A 185 -13.77 5.99 -16.64
C ALA A 185 -14.23 5.76 -15.19
N GLY A 186 -13.61 4.79 -14.51
CA GLY A 186 -14.04 4.48 -13.14
C GLY A 186 -13.46 3.19 -12.59
N ILE A 187 -14.33 2.32 -12.11
CA ILE A 187 -14.01 0.98 -11.64
C ILE A 187 -14.58 -0.04 -12.62
N TRP A 188 -13.71 -0.96 -13.06
CA TRP A 188 -14.11 -2.08 -13.93
C TRP A 188 -14.02 -3.39 -13.19
N HIS A 189 -14.97 -4.27 -13.45
CA HIS A 189 -14.91 -5.69 -13.14
C HIS A 189 -14.14 -6.40 -14.26
N VAL A 190 -13.23 -7.29 -13.90
CA VAL A 190 -12.42 -8.10 -14.82
C VAL A 190 -12.64 -9.56 -14.51
N ASP A 191 -13.19 -10.35 -15.44
CA ASP A 191 -13.25 -11.80 -15.35
C ASP A 191 -11.86 -12.38 -15.64
N LEU A 192 -11.22 -13.01 -14.67
CA LEU A 192 -9.85 -13.50 -14.82
C LEU A 192 -9.74 -14.76 -15.68
N ARG A 193 -10.84 -15.44 -15.97
CA ARG A 193 -10.86 -16.60 -16.87
C ARG A 193 -10.94 -16.17 -18.32
N THR A 194 -11.84 -15.24 -18.65
CA THR A 194 -12.14 -14.82 -20.02
C THR A 194 -11.42 -13.54 -20.44
N GLY A 195 -11.02 -12.71 -19.49
CA GLY A 195 -10.50 -11.35 -19.73
C GLY A 195 -11.58 -10.32 -20.02
N GLN A 196 -12.87 -10.68 -19.96
CA GLN A 196 -13.95 -9.72 -20.16
C GLN A 196 -13.92 -8.63 -19.10
N THR A 197 -14.13 -7.38 -19.54
CA THR A 197 -14.16 -6.21 -18.66
C THR A 197 -15.48 -5.48 -18.81
N ARG A 198 -15.97 -4.94 -17.68
CA ARG A 198 -17.19 -4.12 -17.65
C ARG A 198 -17.00 -2.98 -16.68
N LEU A 199 -17.27 -1.74 -17.11
CA LEU A 199 -17.37 -0.59 -16.21
C LEU A 199 -18.56 -0.80 -15.29
N ILE A 200 -18.32 -0.79 -13.98
CA ILE A 200 -19.35 -1.05 -12.95
C ILE A 200 -19.68 0.18 -12.13
N ILE A 201 -18.74 1.13 -11.98
CA ILE A 201 -18.95 2.41 -11.30
C ILE A 201 -18.17 3.49 -12.05
N SER A 202 -18.84 4.53 -12.56
CA SER A 202 -18.14 5.65 -13.21
C SER A 202 -17.70 6.70 -12.17
N ILE A 203 -16.67 7.48 -12.52
CA ILE A 203 -16.22 8.60 -11.69
C ILE A 203 -17.33 9.64 -11.58
N ALA A 204 -18.04 9.92 -12.68
CA ALA A 204 -19.15 10.86 -12.70
C ALA A 204 -20.30 10.44 -11.78
N GLN A 205 -20.62 9.14 -11.71
CA GLN A 205 -21.63 8.62 -10.77
C GLN A 205 -21.28 8.97 -9.32
N ILE A 206 -20.04 8.74 -8.92
CA ILE A 206 -19.60 8.98 -7.54
C ILE A 206 -19.43 10.48 -7.26
N ALA A 207 -18.97 11.27 -8.24
CA ALA A 207 -18.88 12.71 -8.08
C ALA A 207 -20.25 13.37 -7.84
N ARG A 208 -21.35 12.78 -8.37
CA ARG A 208 -22.71 13.23 -8.11
C ARG A 208 -23.33 12.69 -6.81
N THR A 209 -22.71 11.72 -6.16
CA THR A 209 -23.21 11.12 -4.91
C THR A 209 -22.98 12.08 -3.74
N PRO A 210 -24.04 12.55 -3.04
CA PRO A 210 -23.91 13.46 -1.91
C PRO A 210 -23.08 12.88 -0.77
N SER A 211 -22.48 13.74 0.06
CA SER A 211 -21.90 13.38 1.37
C SER A 211 -22.75 14.01 2.46
N PRO A 212 -23.41 13.26 3.32
CA PRO A 212 -24.06 13.79 4.52
C PRO A 212 -23.08 13.78 5.71
N PRO A 213 -23.17 14.74 6.64
CA PRO A 213 -23.80 16.05 6.49
C PRO A 213 -22.95 16.93 5.58
N PRO A 214 -23.51 17.98 4.99
CA PRO A 214 -22.73 18.89 4.16
C PRO A 214 -21.61 19.51 5.02
N HIS A 215 -20.36 19.16 4.69
CA HIS A 215 -19.20 19.77 5.32
C HIS A 215 -18.74 20.92 4.43
N PRO A 216 -18.70 22.17 4.91
CA PRO A 216 -18.38 23.34 4.05
C PRO A 216 -17.03 23.24 3.33
N GLN A 217 -16.09 22.42 3.88
CA GLN A 217 -14.78 22.19 3.29
C GLN A 217 -14.76 21.07 2.23
N LEU A 218 -15.89 20.38 2.00
CA LEU A 218 -16.00 19.29 1.01
C LEU A 218 -16.66 19.74 -0.29
N ASP A 219 -16.53 21.03 -0.62
CA ASP A 219 -16.90 21.51 -1.95
C ASP A 219 -15.92 20.96 -2.99
N TRP A 220 -16.45 20.24 -3.99
CA TRP A 220 -15.68 19.70 -5.10
C TRP A 220 -16.06 20.27 -6.45
N THR A 221 -16.72 21.44 -6.47
CA THR A 221 -17.07 22.15 -7.71
C THR A 221 -15.79 22.39 -8.54
N GLY A 222 -15.77 21.90 -9.76
CA GLY A 222 -14.63 22.01 -10.66
C GLY A 222 -13.41 21.18 -10.28
N ALA A 223 -13.52 20.28 -9.30
CA ALA A 223 -12.42 19.41 -8.88
C ALA A 223 -12.23 18.24 -9.86
N THR A 224 -10.99 17.77 -9.97
CA THR A 224 -10.66 16.53 -10.67
C THR A 224 -10.80 15.34 -9.73
N HIS A 225 -11.58 14.34 -10.16
CA HIS A 225 -11.90 13.15 -9.39
C HIS A 225 -11.17 11.93 -9.90
N TRP A 226 -10.85 10.98 -8.97
CA TRP A 226 -10.29 9.67 -9.29
C TRP A 226 -10.60 8.63 -8.21
N PHE A 227 -10.38 7.36 -8.54
CA PHE A 227 -10.44 6.26 -7.58
C PHE A 227 -9.03 5.76 -7.26
N ASN A 228 -8.83 5.33 -6.03
CA ASN A 228 -7.58 4.75 -5.57
C ASN A 228 -7.88 3.69 -4.49
N HIS A 229 -6.93 2.79 -4.26
CA HIS A 229 -6.95 1.77 -3.23
C HIS A 229 -8.27 0.99 -3.20
N LEU A 230 -8.33 -0.06 -4.04
CA LEU A 230 -9.45 -1.00 -4.11
C LEU A 230 -9.06 -2.27 -3.36
N LEU A 231 -10.02 -2.87 -2.62
CA LEU A 231 -9.81 -4.11 -1.89
C LEU A 231 -11.10 -4.92 -1.79
N VAL A 232 -11.07 -6.17 -2.23
CA VAL A 232 -12.21 -7.10 -2.14
C VAL A 232 -12.33 -7.65 -0.73
N SER A 233 -13.56 -7.85 -0.23
CA SER A 233 -13.84 -8.45 1.07
C SER A 233 -13.39 -9.92 1.13
N PRO A 234 -13.08 -10.45 2.32
CA PRO A 234 -12.62 -11.85 2.47
C PRO A 234 -13.59 -12.92 1.95
N ASP A 235 -14.89 -12.61 1.86
CA ASP A 235 -15.90 -13.50 1.30
C ASP A 235 -16.19 -13.26 -0.19
N GLY A 236 -15.56 -12.26 -0.80
CA GLY A 236 -15.74 -11.91 -2.21
C GLY A 236 -17.07 -11.27 -2.56
N ARG A 237 -17.88 -10.86 -1.58
CA ARG A 237 -19.22 -10.30 -1.84
C ARG A 237 -19.23 -8.79 -1.97
N ARG A 238 -18.22 -8.11 -1.46
CA ARG A 238 -18.10 -6.66 -1.48
C ARG A 238 -16.68 -6.24 -1.89
N PHE A 239 -16.51 -5.00 -2.28
CA PHE A 239 -15.21 -4.37 -2.37
C PHE A 239 -15.26 -2.93 -1.86
N ILE A 240 -14.14 -2.47 -1.28
CA ILE A 240 -13.90 -1.09 -0.86
C ILE A 240 -13.19 -0.35 -1.99
N PHE A 241 -13.45 0.96 -2.10
CA PHE A 241 -12.64 1.88 -2.89
C PHE A 241 -12.63 3.28 -2.27
N LEU A 242 -11.53 4.01 -2.50
CA LEU A 242 -11.41 5.40 -2.12
C LEU A 242 -11.75 6.28 -3.32
N HIS A 243 -12.70 7.18 -3.14
CA HIS A 243 -12.97 8.29 -4.04
C HIS A 243 -12.20 9.52 -3.58
N ARG A 244 -11.39 10.08 -4.44
CA ARG A 244 -10.54 11.24 -4.17
C ARG A 244 -10.78 12.35 -5.16
N TRP A 245 -10.57 13.61 -4.72
CA TRP A 245 -10.63 14.77 -5.57
C TRP A 245 -9.68 15.87 -5.10
N LYS A 246 -9.28 16.74 -6.00
CA LYS A 246 -8.50 17.96 -5.75
C LYS A 246 -8.75 18.98 -6.87
N GLY A 247 -8.32 20.22 -6.65
CA GLY A 247 -8.53 21.33 -7.61
C GLY A 247 -9.90 21.98 -7.44
N GLY A 248 -10.25 22.94 -8.29
CA GLY A 248 -11.47 23.71 -8.14
C GLY A 248 -11.60 24.35 -6.76
N ALA A 249 -12.75 24.23 -6.12
CA ALA A 249 -13.00 24.70 -4.77
C ALA A 249 -12.16 23.97 -3.69
N ALA A 250 -11.70 22.76 -3.95
CA ALA A 250 -10.85 21.98 -3.03
C ALA A 250 -9.38 22.47 -3.00
N GLY A 251 -8.95 23.31 -3.97
CA GLY A 251 -7.58 23.81 -4.08
C GLY A 251 -6.56 22.68 -4.29
N ASN A 252 -5.32 22.85 -3.82
CA ASN A 252 -4.24 21.88 -3.99
C ASN A 252 -4.31 20.69 -3.02
N ARG A 253 -5.15 20.74 -2.02
CA ARG A 253 -5.37 19.65 -1.06
C ARG A 253 -6.32 18.64 -1.70
N PHE A 254 -6.05 17.34 -1.52
CA PHE A 254 -7.02 16.31 -1.89
C PHE A 254 -7.81 15.83 -0.68
N PHE A 255 -9.04 15.46 -0.94
CA PHE A 255 -9.97 14.87 0.01
C PHE A 255 -10.28 13.44 -0.40
N THR A 256 -10.78 12.65 0.56
CA THR A 256 -11.03 11.22 0.35
C THR A 256 -12.32 10.79 1.03
N ARG A 257 -13.20 10.11 0.27
CA ARG A 257 -14.35 9.36 0.81
C ARG A 257 -14.11 7.87 0.63
N MET A 258 -14.66 7.06 1.51
CA MET A 258 -14.61 5.61 1.44
C MET A 258 -15.98 5.04 1.11
N PHE A 259 -16.02 4.19 0.09
CA PHE A 259 -17.22 3.48 -0.36
C PHE A 259 -17.00 1.99 -0.38
N THR A 260 -18.11 1.24 -0.29
CA THR A 260 -18.19 -0.16 -0.65
C THR A 260 -19.26 -0.40 -1.71
N ALA A 261 -19.11 -1.45 -2.49
CA ALA A 261 -20.11 -1.90 -3.47
C ALA A 261 -20.04 -3.42 -3.67
N ASP A 262 -21.08 -3.98 -4.27
CA ASP A 262 -21.07 -5.36 -4.77
C ASP A 262 -20.18 -5.49 -6.02
N PRO A 263 -19.74 -6.71 -6.39
CA PRO A 263 -18.87 -6.92 -7.56
C PRO A 263 -19.46 -6.45 -8.91
N ASP A 264 -20.76 -6.24 -8.98
CA ASP A 264 -21.44 -5.69 -10.16
C ASP A 264 -21.64 -4.18 -10.12
N GLY A 265 -21.16 -3.51 -9.06
CA GLY A 265 -21.27 -2.06 -8.83
C GLY A 265 -22.58 -1.62 -8.16
N LYS A 266 -23.47 -2.56 -7.84
CA LYS A 266 -24.72 -2.26 -7.11
C LYS A 266 -24.48 -2.14 -5.60
N ASN A 267 -25.56 -1.82 -4.87
CA ASN A 267 -25.54 -1.69 -3.41
C ASN A 267 -24.39 -0.81 -2.90
N LEU A 268 -24.18 0.31 -3.61
CA LEU A 268 -23.19 1.32 -3.25
C LEU A 268 -23.50 1.87 -1.85
N HIS A 269 -22.52 1.84 -0.95
CA HIS A 269 -22.62 2.37 0.40
C HIS A 269 -21.48 3.34 0.67
N LEU A 270 -21.80 4.53 1.20
CA LEU A 270 -20.82 5.51 1.68
C LEU A 270 -20.43 5.17 3.12
N VAL A 271 -19.27 4.57 3.31
CA VAL A 271 -18.76 4.16 4.63
C VAL A 271 -18.26 5.36 5.43
N ASP A 272 -17.51 6.27 4.78
CA ASP A 272 -17.05 7.51 5.38
C ASP A 272 -17.06 8.67 4.38
N GLY A 273 -17.75 9.73 4.75
CA GLY A 273 -17.95 10.93 3.93
C GLY A 273 -17.25 12.17 4.44
N PHE A 274 -16.43 12.13 5.51
CA PHE A 274 -15.84 13.31 6.14
C PHE A 274 -14.58 13.84 5.44
N GLY A 275 -14.16 13.24 4.36
CA GLY A 275 -13.07 13.75 3.50
C GLY A 275 -11.65 13.42 3.96
N GLY A 276 -11.48 12.69 5.06
CA GLY A 276 -10.18 12.43 5.67
C GLY A 276 -9.81 10.95 5.83
N VAL A 277 -10.27 10.07 4.93
CA VAL A 277 -9.93 8.64 4.98
C VAL A 277 -8.57 8.38 4.35
N SER A 278 -7.79 7.46 4.93
CA SER A 278 -6.49 7.03 4.42
C SER A 278 -6.42 5.51 4.22
N HIS A 279 -5.67 4.78 5.05
CA HIS A 279 -5.44 3.34 4.91
C HIS A 279 -6.55 2.53 5.56
N PHE A 280 -6.83 1.37 4.99
CA PHE A 280 -7.88 0.48 5.48
C PHE A 280 -7.56 -0.99 5.19
N ILE A 281 -8.23 -1.88 5.93
CA ILE A 281 -8.23 -3.31 5.71
C ILE A 281 -9.57 -3.90 6.13
N TRP A 282 -10.04 -4.96 5.46
CA TRP A 282 -11.12 -5.78 5.98
C TRP A 282 -10.63 -6.59 7.19
N ARG A 283 -11.35 -6.53 8.32
CA ARG A 283 -11.16 -7.46 9.44
C ARG A 283 -11.82 -8.81 9.16
N ASP A 284 -13.01 -8.74 8.60
CA ASP A 284 -13.86 -9.87 8.22
C ASP A 284 -14.81 -9.44 7.09
N ALA A 285 -15.82 -10.25 6.74
CA ALA A 285 -16.76 -9.95 5.65
C ALA A 285 -17.64 -8.69 5.86
N ARG A 286 -17.65 -8.12 7.07
CA ARG A 286 -18.55 -7.02 7.45
C ARG A 286 -17.84 -5.82 8.06
N HIS A 287 -16.63 -5.98 8.57
CA HIS A 287 -15.96 -4.92 9.32
C HIS A 287 -14.69 -4.45 8.62
N ILE A 288 -14.51 -3.14 8.59
CA ILE A 288 -13.42 -2.43 7.94
C ILE A 288 -12.67 -1.62 9.00
N LEU A 289 -11.40 -1.91 9.22
CA LEU A 289 -10.51 -1.03 9.99
C LEU A 289 -9.96 0.03 9.04
N SER A 290 -10.08 1.31 9.40
CA SER A 290 -9.53 2.40 8.59
C SER A 290 -9.07 3.57 9.45
N TRP A 291 -7.97 4.21 9.02
CA TRP A 291 -7.63 5.54 9.50
C TRP A 291 -8.56 6.56 8.86
N ALA A 292 -9.24 7.34 9.68
CA ALA A 292 -10.15 8.40 9.22
C ALA A 292 -10.10 9.61 10.13
N ASN A 293 -10.37 10.80 9.59
CA ASN A 293 -10.49 12.03 10.34
C ASN A 293 -11.99 12.36 10.53
N ARG A 294 -12.57 11.94 11.62
CA ARG A 294 -14.01 12.05 11.93
C ARG A 294 -14.30 12.85 13.20
N PRO A 295 -15.32 13.73 13.21
CA PRO A 295 -15.84 14.29 14.46
C PRO A 295 -16.38 13.21 15.41
N PRO A 296 -16.31 13.36 16.73
CA PRO A 296 -15.59 14.45 17.44
C PRO A 296 -14.11 14.13 17.69
N LEU A 297 -13.63 12.89 17.46
CA LEU A 297 -12.31 12.42 17.90
C LEU A 297 -11.17 12.76 16.94
N GLY A 298 -11.49 13.21 15.69
CA GLY A 298 -10.47 13.54 14.70
C GLY A 298 -9.79 12.32 14.08
N GLY A 299 -8.47 12.44 13.76
CA GLY A 299 -7.68 11.39 13.14
C GLY A 299 -7.41 10.22 14.08
N LYS A 300 -8.05 9.09 13.84
CA LYS A 300 -7.93 7.81 14.57
C LYS A 300 -8.12 6.63 13.63
N PHE A 301 -7.78 5.44 14.12
CA PHE A 301 -8.30 4.21 13.53
C PHE A 301 -9.72 3.97 14.03
N TYR A 302 -10.60 3.63 13.10
CA TYR A 302 -11.98 3.29 13.35
C TYR A 302 -12.32 1.94 12.74
N LEU A 303 -13.15 1.16 13.42
CA LEU A 303 -13.77 -0.03 12.90
C LEU A 303 -15.18 0.31 12.44
N PHE A 304 -15.41 0.23 11.15
CA PHE A 304 -16.69 0.45 10.50
C PHE A 304 -17.41 -0.89 10.28
N GLU A 305 -18.71 -0.95 10.48
CA GLU A 305 -19.52 -2.05 9.98
C GLU A 305 -20.10 -1.66 8.61
N ASP A 306 -19.79 -2.46 7.58
CA ASP A 306 -20.26 -2.21 6.22
C ASP A 306 -21.80 -2.22 6.14
N GLN A 307 -22.36 -1.37 5.28
CA GLN A 307 -23.80 -1.18 5.10
C GLN A 307 -24.56 -0.79 6.41
N SER A 308 -23.87 -0.10 7.31
CA SER A 308 -24.37 0.34 8.61
C SER A 308 -23.75 1.68 8.97
N ASP A 309 -24.39 2.41 9.91
CA ASP A 309 -23.82 3.63 10.50
C ASP A 309 -22.94 3.35 11.74
N ARG A 310 -22.73 2.07 12.06
CA ARG A 310 -21.93 1.68 13.21
C ARG A 310 -20.44 1.91 12.95
N VAL A 311 -19.85 2.65 13.87
CA VAL A 311 -18.41 2.91 13.86
C VAL A 311 -17.89 3.08 15.28
N GLU A 312 -16.76 2.47 15.57
CA GLU A 312 -16.10 2.58 16.87
C GLU A 312 -14.61 2.88 16.71
N PRO A 313 -14.01 3.68 17.61
CA PRO A 313 -12.56 3.91 17.58
C PRO A 313 -11.81 2.67 18.07
N VAL A 314 -10.66 2.39 17.45
CA VAL A 314 -9.78 1.27 17.79
C VAL A 314 -8.46 1.81 18.35
N GLY A 315 -8.16 1.49 19.60
CA GLY A 315 -6.93 1.91 20.27
C GLY A 315 -6.70 3.43 20.22
N PRO A 316 -7.69 4.28 20.55
CA PRO A 316 -7.65 5.71 20.26
C PRO A 316 -6.49 6.47 20.93
N ASP A 317 -5.99 5.94 22.06
CA ASP A 317 -4.86 6.53 22.80
C ASP A 317 -3.53 5.84 22.52
N VAL A 318 -3.54 4.74 21.73
CA VAL A 318 -2.39 3.88 21.47
C VAL A 318 -2.01 3.89 19.99
N MET A 319 -3.00 3.74 19.09
CA MET A 319 -2.83 3.80 17.63
C MET A 319 -3.10 5.23 17.13
N THR A 320 -2.23 6.17 17.50
CA THR A 320 -2.47 7.62 17.36
C THR A 320 -1.97 8.22 16.05
N ARG A 321 -1.40 7.41 15.15
CA ARG A 321 -0.83 7.86 13.86
C ARG A 321 -1.34 6.98 12.74
N ASP A 322 -1.58 7.59 11.57
CA ASP A 322 -1.87 6.89 10.32
C ASP A 322 -0.73 5.93 9.94
N GLY A 323 -1.09 4.81 9.36
CA GLY A 323 -0.16 3.76 8.91
C GLY A 323 -0.88 2.65 8.12
N HIS A 324 -0.10 1.69 7.64
CA HIS A 324 -0.54 0.61 6.77
C HIS A 324 -0.99 -0.60 7.61
N CYS A 325 -2.26 -0.59 7.99
CA CYS A 325 -2.82 -1.56 8.93
C CYS A 325 -3.25 -2.88 8.25
N SER A 326 -3.02 -4.00 8.93
CA SER A 326 -3.52 -5.32 8.56
C SER A 326 -3.89 -6.13 9.80
N TYR A 327 -4.84 -7.06 9.68
CA TYR A 327 -5.07 -8.06 10.71
C TYR A 327 -4.23 -9.31 10.45
N LEU A 328 -3.49 -9.80 11.44
CA LEU A 328 -2.88 -11.12 11.39
C LEU A 328 -3.97 -12.22 11.46
N PRO A 329 -3.70 -13.44 11.02
CA PRO A 329 -4.62 -14.56 11.14
C PRO A 329 -5.20 -14.69 12.56
N GLY A 330 -6.53 -14.89 12.64
CA GLY A 330 -7.26 -14.95 13.91
C GLY A 330 -7.73 -13.59 14.44
N ASN A 331 -7.40 -12.48 13.77
CA ASN A 331 -7.90 -11.10 14.04
C ASN A 331 -7.60 -10.55 15.45
N ARG A 332 -6.76 -11.23 16.25
CA ARG A 332 -6.32 -10.74 17.54
C ARG A 332 -5.35 -9.57 17.40
N TRP A 333 -4.43 -9.67 16.43
CA TRP A 333 -3.36 -8.70 16.25
C TRP A 333 -3.60 -7.80 15.05
N ILE A 334 -3.50 -6.49 15.25
CA ILE A 334 -3.36 -5.52 14.17
C ILE A 334 -1.88 -5.23 14.00
N LEU A 335 -1.34 -5.57 12.83
CA LEU A 335 -0.02 -5.15 12.37
C LEU A 335 -0.14 -3.76 11.77
N ASN A 336 0.69 -2.82 12.21
CA ASN A 336 0.69 -1.47 11.67
C ASN A 336 2.09 -0.87 11.65
N ASP A 337 2.32 0.06 10.74
CA ASP A 337 3.50 0.93 10.71
C ASP A 337 3.11 2.40 11.00
N THR A 338 4.07 3.30 10.87
CA THR A 338 3.84 4.75 10.87
C THR A 338 4.61 5.39 9.74
N TYR A 339 4.16 6.55 9.29
CA TYR A 339 5.01 7.47 8.56
C TYR A 339 6.18 7.97 9.42
N PRO A 340 7.28 8.48 8.81
CA PRO A 340 8.41 9.00 9.55
C PRO A 340 8.00 10.08 10.56
N ASP A 341 8.52 10.00 11.77
CA ASP A 341 8.38 11.05 12.80
C ASP A 341 9.38 12.20 12.59
N LYS A 342 9.55 13.06 13.59
CA LYS A 342 10.46 14.21 13.52
C LYS A 342 11.92 13.78 13.41
N GLU A 343 12.26 12.66 14.02
CA GLU A 343 13.57 12.02 13.97
C GLU A 343 13.74 11.11 12.73
N ARG A 344 12.79 11.17 11.81
CA ARG A 344 12.74 10.35 10.59
C ARG A 344 12.62 8.85 10.87
N GLN A 345 12.05 8.46 12.02
CA GLN A 345 11.84 7.07 12.38
C GLN A 345 10.45 6.59 11.99
N GLN A 346 10.38 5.44 11.31
CA GLN A 346 9.15 4.70 11.02
C GLN A 346 9.03 3.56 12.02
N HIS A 347 7.89 3.43 12.69
CA HIS A 347 7.67 2.46 13.76
C HIS A 347 6.80 1.32 13.24
N LEU A 348 7.30 0.09 13.37
CA LEU A 348 6.54 -1.15 13.13
C LEU A 348 6.07 -1.72 14.48
N TYR A 349 4.79 -2.08 14.59
CA TYR A 349 4.24 -2.59 15.84
C TYR A 349 3.04 -3.50 15.63
N LEU A 350 2.72 -4.28 16.67
CA LEU A 350 1.45 -4.98 16.81
C LEU A 350 0.57 -4.27 17.84
N TYR A 351 -0.74 -4.28 17.60
CA TYR A 351 -1.74 -3.90 18.58
C TYR A 351 -2.60 -5.12 18.92
N ASP A 352 -2.63 -5.50 20.21
CA ASP A 352 -3.45 -6.60 20.74
C ASP A 352 -4.87 -6.11 20.97
N THR A 353 -5.82 -6.54 20.14
CA THR A 353 -7.23 -6.14 20.25
C THR A 353 -7.91 -6.66 21.52
N ALA A 354 -7.38 -7.72 22.14
CA ALA A 354 -7.93 -8.30 23.37
C ALA A 354 -7.51 -7.53 24.63
N THR A 355 -6.28 -6.97 24.64
CA THR A 355 -5.74 -6.28 25.82
C THR A 355 -5.60 -4.78 25.65
N GLY A 356 -5.74 -4.25 24.43
CA GLY A 356 -5.53 -2.84 24.12
C GLY A 356 -4.05 -2.40 24.14
N ARG A 357 -3.10 -3.33 24.16
CA ARG A 357 -1.67 -3.04 24.27
C ARG A 357 -1.00 -2.94 22.91
N ARG A 358 -0.10 -1.96 22.78
CA ARG A 358 0.85 -1.86 21.67
C ARG A 358 2.13 -2.60 22.02
N VAL A 359 2.60 -3.45 21.11
CA VAL A 359 3.86 -4.18 21.19
C VAL A 359 4.79 -3.69 20.09
N PRO A 360 5.85 -2.93 20.40
CA PRO A 360 6.80 -2.48 19.41
C PRO A 360 7.57 -3.67 18.83
N LEU A 361 7.79 -3.67 17.52
CA LEU A 361 8.56 -4.69 16.82
C LEU A 361 9.93 -4.16 16.38
N ALA A 362 9.94 -3.08 15.61
CA ALA A 362 11.15 -2.46 15.11
C ALA A 362 10.93 -0.98 14.76
N THR A 363 12.03 -0.26 14.64
CA THR A 363 12.05 1.13 14.18
C THR A 363 13.09 1.26 13.08
N PHE A 364 12.72 1.90 11.95
CA PHE A 364 13.56 2.05 10.78
C PHE A 364 13.74 3.53 10.45
N TYR A 365 14.97 3.94 10.19
CA TYR A 365 15.26 5.30 9.73
C TYR A 365 14.83 5.47 8.27
N SER A 366 14.11 6.53 7.97
CA SER A 366 13.73 6.89 6.60
C SER A 366 14.58 8.08 6.13
N PRO A 367 15.61 7.88 5.28
CA PRO A 367 16.47 8.96 4.84
C PRO A 367 15.66 10.08 4.15
N PRO A 368 16.03 11.38 4.32
CA PRO A 368 15.25 12.51 3.81
C PRO A 368 15.04 12.53 2.30
N GLU A 369 15.97 11.96 1.53
CA GLU A 369 15.90 11.81 0.08
C GLU A 369 14.78 10.88 -0.38
N TYR A 370 14.27 9.99 0.48
CA TYR A 370 13.08 9.18 0.23
C TYR A 370 11.83 9.99 0.59
N ALA A 371 11.40 10.81 -0.36
CA ALA A 371 10.26 11.72 -0.20
C ALA A 371 9.36 11.73 -1.44
N GLY A 372 8.17 12.32 -1.32
CA GLY A 372 7.24 12.48 -2.43
C GLY A 372 6.83 11.16 -3.08
N GLU A 373 7.02 11.06 -4.40
CA GLU A 373 6.62 9.91 -5.21
C GLU A 373 7.41 8.64 -4.86
N TRP A 374 8.71 8.78 -4.62
CA TRP A 374 9.63 7.66 -4.33
C TRP A 374 9.94 7.49 -2.84
N ARG A 375 9.10 7.99 -1.94
CA ARG A 375 9.23 7.68 -0.51
C ARG A 375 9.20 6.16 -0.29
N CYS A 376 9.92 5.68 0.70
CA CYS A 376 9.96 4.28 1.08
C CYS A 376 9.14 4.07 2.36
N ASP A 377 7.87 3.73 2.19
CA ASP A 377 7.00 3.34 3.30
C ASP A 377 7.26 1.86 3.63
N LEU A 378 7.12 1.46 4.90
CA LEU A 378 7.40 0.08 5.33
C LEU A 378 6.42 -0.92 4.71
N HIS A 379 5.14 -0.55 4.54
CA HIS A 379 4.11 -1.39 3.94
C HIS A 379 4.15 -2.83 4.46
N PRO A 380 3.93 -3.11 5.75
CA PRO A 380 4.14 -4.43 6.33
C PRO A 380 3.18 -5.47 5.74
N ARG A 381 3.74 -6.62 5.32
CA ARG A 381 2.99 -7.77 4.78
C ARG A 381 3.37 -9.01 5.57
N PHE A 382 2.40 -9.87 5.88
CA PHE A 382 2.60 -11.03 6.75
C PHE A 382 2.54 -12.36 5.98
N SER A 383 3.23 -13.39 6.53
CA SER A 383 3.18 -14.76 6.05
C SER A 383 1.81 -15.41 6.33
N PRO A 384 1.39 -16.44 5.58
CA PRO A 384 0.09 -17.10 5.76
C PRO A 384 -0.19 -17.58 7.19
N ASP A 385 0.85 -17.98 7.92
CA ASP A 385 0.76 -18.40 9.33
C ASP A 385 0.87 -17.23 10.33
N GLY A 386 1.10 -16.00 9.85
CA GLY A 386 1.24 -14.80 10.66
C GLY A 386 2.56 -14.68 11.44
N ARG A 387 3.51 -15.61 11.27
CA ARG A 387 4.74 -15.67 12.05
C ARG A 387 5.86 -14.76 11.55
N PHE A 388 5.79 -14.37 10.30
CA PHE A 388 6.76 -13.49 9.66
C PHE A 388 6.07 -12.29 9.02
N VAL A 389 6.79 -11.17 9.01
CA VAL A 389 6.39 -9.94 8.33
C VAL A 389 7.52 -9.49 7.44
N THR A 390 7.22 -9.02 6.24
CA THR A 390 8.18 -8.27 5.43
C THR A 390 7.87 -6.79 5.46
N VAL A 391 8.91 -5.97 5.35
CA VAL A 391 8.82 -4.53 5.18
C VAL A 391 9.80 -4.08 4.09
N ASP A 392 9.46 -2.96 3.43
CA ASP A 392 10.38 -2.25 2.55
C ASP A 392 11.07 -1.15 3.36
N SER A 393 12.40 -1.04 3.30
CA SER A 393 13.12 0.02 4.02
C SER A 393 14.41 0.42 3.30
N ALA A 394 14.79 1.68 3.48
CA ALA A 394 16.01 2.27 2.91
C ALA A 394 17.06 2.62 3.98
N HIS A 395 16.91 2.14 5.22
CA HIS A 395 17.72 2.55 6.37
C HIS A 395 19.20 2.15 6.29
N GLU A 396 19.56 1.20 5.42
CA GLU A 396 20.95 0.75 5.21
C GLU A 396 21.55 1.25 3.89
N GLY A 397 21.01 2.36 3.33
CA GLY A 397 21.61 3.03 2.16
C GLY A 397 21.10 2.54 0.81
N GLY A 398 19.84 2.20 0.74
CA GLY A 398 19.12 1.77 -0.46
C GLY A 398 17.90 0.95 -0.09
N ARG A 399 16.90 0.96 -0.96
CA ARG A 399 15.64 0.24 -0.72
C ARG A 399 15.86 -1.26 -0.79
N GLN A 400 15.56 -1.98 0.30
CA GLN A 400 15.63 -3.44 0.38
C GLN A 400 14.39 -3.99 1.10
N ILE A 401 14.15 -5.30 0.94
CA ILE A 401 13.11 -6.04 1.66
C ILE A 401 13.72 -6.68 2.89
N TYR A 402 13.08 -6.48 4.04
CA TYR A 402 13.47 -7.03 5.33
C TYR A 402 12.43 -8.01 5.84
N LEU A 403 12.87 -9.10 6.46
CA LEU A 403 12.05 -10.09 7.14
C LEU A 403 12.12 -9.86 8.65
N VAL A 404 10.97 -9.79 9.28
CA VAL A 404 10.77 -9.60 10.72
C VAL A 404 10.14 -10.88 11.30
N ASP A 405 10.74 -11.48 12.32
CA ASP A 405 10.26 -12.69 12.97
C ASP A 405 9.36 -12.34 14.17
N LEU A 406 8.09 -12.68 14.09
CA LEU A 406 7.09 -12.37 15.12
C LEU A 406 6.96 -13.47 16.19
N ARG A 407 7.57 -14.66 16.00
CA ARG A 407 7.44 -15.80 16.93
C ARG A 407 7.78 -15.46 18.38
N PRO A 408 8.75 -14.58 18.70
CA PRO A 408 9.00 -14.18 20.09
C PRO A 408 7.85 -13.43 20.77
N VAL A 409 6.89 -12.89 19.98
CA VAL A 409 5.79 -12.04 20.48
C VAL A 409 4.45 -12.75 20.45
N ILE A 410 4.19 -13.50 19.38
CA ILE A 410 2.86 -14.10 19.18
C ILE A 410 2.79 -15.58 19.62
N GLY A 411 3.92 -16.19 19.88
CA GLY A 411 4.03 -17.58 20.37
C GLY A 411 4.17 -18.59 19.24
#